data_4793ac4a67c9659bed000b6c33791241
#
_entry.id   4793ac4a67c9659bed000b6c33791241
#
_cell.length_a   1.000
_cell.length_b   1.000
_cell.length_c   1.000
_cell.angle_alpha   90.00
_cell.angle_beta   90.00
_cell.angle_gamma   90.00
#
_symmetry.space_group_name_H-M   'P 1'
#
loop_
_entity.id
_entity.type
_entity.pdbx_description
1 polymer ?
#
loop_
_entity_poly.entity_id
_entity_poly.type
_entity_poly.pdbx_seq_one_letter_code
_entity_poly.pdbx_strand_id
1 'polypeptide(L)'
;QAIAQGATFNPQLVFRMAQHIGTEMRAIGARQVLAPDLDIAREQRWGRVEETFGEDPYLISRMGYNYVKGIQSRGGIPTLKHFVAHGTPQGGLNLASVKGGQRELFDVYVKPFE
;
A
#
# COMPACT_ATOMS: atom_id res chain seq x y z
N GLN A 1 -1.53 4.37 11.09
CA GLN A 1 -1.93 3.28 10.19
C GLN A 1 -2.22 3.82 8.81
N ALA A 2 -2.01 3.02 7.74
CA ALA A 2 -2.17 3.48 6.37
C ALA A 2 -3.63 3.79 6.03
N ILE A 3 -4.58 3.06 6.59
CA ILE A 3 -6.01 3.33 6.37
C ILE A 3 -6.41 4.76 6.83
N ALA A 4 -5.83 5.24 7.93
CA ALA A 4 -6.05 6.61 8.37
C ALA A 4 -5.38 7.63 7.44
N GLN A 5 -4.24 7.30 6.85
CA GLN A 5 -3.59 8.12 5.83
C GLN A 5 -4.47 8.18 4.56
N GLY A 6 -5.02 7.05 4.12
CA GLY A 6 -5.98 6.99 3.01
C GLY A 6 -7.19 7.89 3.24
N ALA A 7 -7.77 7.84 4.44
CA ALA A 7 -8.92 8.64 4.83
C ALA A 7 -8.69 10.17 4.81
N THR A 8 -7.43 10.61 4.75
CA THR A 8 -7.13 12.06 4.60
C THR A 8 -7.37 12.57 3.19
N PHE A 9 -7.39 11.70 2.18
CA PHE A 9 -7.40 12.07 0.76
C PHE A 9 -6.28 13.07 0.37
N ASN A 10 -5.16 13.04 1.12
CA ASN A 10 -4.07 14.02 0.98
C ASN A 10 -2.73 13.35 0.66
N PRO A 11 -2.41 13.10 -0.63
CA PRO A 11 -1.15 12.48 -1.03
C PRO A 11 0.09 13.26 -0.59
N GLN A 12 0.01 14.60 -0.51
CA GLN A 12 1.13 15.42 -0.07
C GLN A 12 1.45 15.22 1.42
N LEU A 13 0.44 14.96 2.24
CA LEU A 13 0.65 14.59 3.64
C LEU A 13 1.38 13.24 3.72
N VAL A 14 0.96 12.25 2.93
CA VAL A 14 1.63 10.94 2.86
C VAL A 14 3.08 11.07 2.43
N PHE A 15 3.37 11.91 1.42
CA PHE A 15 4.74 12.19 1.01
C PHE A 15 5.60 12.70 2.19
N ARG A 16 5.12 13.71 2.92
CA ARG A 16 5.86 14.28 4.06
C ARG A 16 6.05 13.25 5.19
N MET A 17 5.02 12.47 5.50
CA MET A 17 5.13 11.39 6.49
C MET A 17 6.19 10.37 6.08
N ALA A 18 6.18 9.94 4.81
CA ALA A 18 7.16 9.00 4.28
C ALA A 18 8.59 9.58 4.30
N GLN A 19 8.75 10.89 4.12
CA GLN A 19 10.05 11.54 4.30
C GLN A 19 10.56 11.42 5.75
N HIS A 20 9.69 11.62 6.74
CA HIS A 20 10.06 11.43 8.14
C HIS A 20 10.44 9.98 8.43
N ILE A 21 9.62 9.02 7.98
CA ILE A 21 9.91 7.58 8.09
C ILE A 21 11.27 7.26 7.46
N GLY A 22 11.53 7.74 6.25
CA GLY A 22 12.81 7.52 5.57
C GLY A 22 14.01 8.10 6.34
N THR A 23 13.84 9.25 6.98
CA THR A 23 14.87 9.85 7.82
C THR A 23 15.16 9.00 9.06
N GLU A 24 14.10 8.57 9.76
CA GLU A 24 14.22 7.72 10.96
C GLU A 24 14.83 6.35 10.63
N MET A 25 14.38 5.72 9.54
CA MET A 25 14.98 4.46 9.03
C MET A 25 16.50 4.60 8.87
N ARG A 26 16.93 5.67 8.22
CA ARG A 26 18.36 5.92 7.97
C ARG A 26 19.13 6.12 9.26
N ALA A 27 18.55 6.81 10.22
CA ALA A 27 19.18 7.07 11.52
C ALA A 27 19.48 5.79 12.32
N ILE A 28 18.59 4.77 12.21
CA ILE A 28 18.79 3.46 12.85
C ILE A 28 19.55 2.45 11.99
N GLY A 29 20.05 2.87 10.81
CA GLY A 29 20.82 2.01 9.91
C GLY A 29 19.97 1.15 8.95
N ALA A 30 18.62 1.22 8.98
CA ALA A 30 17.76 0.53 8.05
C ALA A 30 17.86 1.14 6.65
N ARG A 31 17.81 0.30 5.62
CA ARG A 31 17.91 0.70 4.21
C ARG A 31 16.64 0.45 3.41
N GLN A 32 15.87 -0.55 3.81
CA GLN A 32 14.67 -0.99 3.12
C GLN A 32 13.49 -1.04 4.09
N VAL A 33 12.32 -0.68 3.61
CA VAL A 33 11.04 -0.82 4.32
C VAL A 33 10.09 -1.69 3.50
N LEU A 34 9.41 -2.63 4.17
CA LEU A 34 8.41 -3.50 3.55
C LEU A 34 7.04 -2.78 3.49
N ALA A 35 7.03 -1.65 2.79
CA ALA A 35 5.89 -0.75 2.58
C ALA A 35 6.15 0.10 1.32
N PRO A 36 5.09 0.63 0.69
CA PRO A 36 3.69 0.66 1.12
C PRO A 36 2.94 -0.64 0.81
N ASP A 37 1.84 -0.87 1.55
CA ASP A 37 0.84 -1.86 1.21
C ASP A 37 -0.13 -1.26 0.18
N LEU A 38 -0.13 -1.81 -1.05
CA LEU A 38 -0.96 -1.37 -2.17
C LEU A 38 -2.14 -2.30 -2.44
N ASP A 39 -2.44 -3.20 -1.50
CA ASP A 39 -3.56 -4.10 -1.62
C ASP A 39 -4.90 -3.36 -1.63
N ILE A 40 -5.80 -3.81 -2.47
CA ILE A 40 -7.17 -3.32 -2.56
C ILE A 40 -8.01 -4.03 -1.52
N ALA A 41 -8.42 -3.34 -0.44
CA ALA A 41 -9.11 -3.92 0.70
C ALA A 41 -10.62 -4.13 0.41
N ARG A 42 -10.97 -5.03 -0.48
CA ARG A 42 -12.38 -5.36 -0.82
C ARG A 42 -13.01 -6.40 0.11
N GLU A 43 -12.20 -7.16 0.82
CA GLU A 43 -12.68 -8.13 1.82
C GLU A 43 -12.49 -7.55 3.24
N GLN A 44 -13.54 -6.97 3.77
CA GLN A 44 -13.49 -6.22 5.04
C GLN A 44 -13.23 -7.08 6.28
N ARG A 45 -13.40 -8.40 6.17
CA ARG A 45 -13.06 -9.35 7.25
C ARG A 45 -11.57 -9.70 7.30
N TRP A 46 -10.81 -9.29 6.29
CA TRP A 46 -9.36 -9.51 6.27
C TRP A 46 -8.68 -8.70 7.38
N GLY A 47 -7.88 -9.38 8.22
CA GLY A 47 -7.27 -8.77 9.42
C GLY A 47 -6.19 -7.72 9.16
N ARG A 48 -5.84 -7.45 7.87
CA ARG A 48 -4.80 -6.47 7.50
C ARG A 48 -5.34 -5.27 6.71
N VAL A 49 -6.65 -5.06 6.71
CA VAL A 49 -7.29 -3.90 6.05
C VAL A 49 -6.65 -2.59 6.51
N GLU A 50 -6.29 -2.46 7.77
CA GLU A 50 -5.68 -1.27 8.35
C GLU A 50 -4.29 -0.91 7.78
N GLU A 51 -3.58 -1.87 7.19
CA GLU A 51 -2.28 -1.66 6.53
C GLU A 51 -2.43 -1.01 5.15
N THR A 52 -3.63 -1.02 4.57
CA THR A 52 -3.93 -0.52 3.23
C THR A 52 -4.39 0.94 3.26
N PHE A 53 -4.35 1.60 2.10
CA PHE A 53 -4.94 2.93 1.95
C PHE A 53 -6.46 2.91 1.65
N GLY A 54 -7.10 1.72 1.62
CA GLY A 54 -8.52 1.54 1.38
C GLY A 54 -8.84 0.57 0.24
N GLU A 55 -9.96 0.81 -0.46
CA GLU A 55 -10.47 -0.08 -1.50
C GLU A 55 -10.47 0.52 -2.92
N ASP A 56 -10.16 1.81 -3.06
CA ASP A 56 -10.17 2.51 -4.34
C ASP A 56 -8.79 2.44 -5.01
N PRO A 57 -8.68 1.84 -6.22
CA PRO A 57 -7.40 1.68 -6.89
C PRO A 57 -6.70 3.00 -7.21
N TYR A 58 -7.45 4.04 -7.56
CA TYR A 58 -6.87 5.34 -7.87
C TYR A 58 -6.30 6.02 -6.62
N LEU A 59 -7.07 6.04 -5.53
CA LEU A 59 -6.60 6.59 -4.26
C LEU A 59 -5.33 5.88 -3.79
N ILE A 60 -5.33 4.54 -3.80
CA ILE A 60 -4.18 3.72 -3.41
C ILE A 60 -2.97 4.04 -4.29
N SER A 61 -3.14 4.15 -5.61
CA SER A 61 -2.07 4.53 -6.53
C SER A 61 -1.46 5.90 -6.16
N ARG A 62 -2.31 6.89 -5.89
CA ARG A 62 -1.85 8.24 -5.53
C ARG A 62 -1.14 8.29 -4.19
N MET A 63 -1.66 7.58 -3.18
CA MET A 63 -1.04 7.49 -1.85
C MET A 63 0.27 6.70 -1.93
N GLY A 64 0.27 5.55 -2.59
CA GLY A 64 1.43 4.69 -2.78
C GLY A 64 2.57 5.39 -3.50
N TYR A 65 2.29 6.06 -4.63
CA TYR A 65 3.27 6.86 -5.35
C TYR A 65 3.96 7.89 -4.45
N ASN A 66 3.18 8.63 -3.67
CA ASN A 66 3.72 9.67 -2.78
C ASN A 66 4.50 9.08 -1.61
N TYR A 67 4.08 7.92 -1.08
CA TYR A 67 4.84 7.19 -0.07
C TYR A 67 6.21 6.76 -0.62
N VAL A 68 6.23 6.12 -1.79
CA VAL A 68 7.47 5.68 -2.47
C VAL A 68 8.42 6.86 -2.68
N LYS A 69 7.92 7.97 -3.25
CA LYS A 69 8.72 9.17 -3.48
C LYS A 69 9.28 9.76 -2.17
N GLY A 70 8.50 9.73 -1.11
CA GLY A 70 8.92 10.20 0.22
C GLY A 70 10.09 9.39 0.76
N ILE A 71 9.99 8.06 0.78
CA ILE A 71 11.06 7.15 1.23
C ILE A 71 12.32 7.31 0.36
N GLN A 72 12.17 7.30 -0.97
CA GLN A 72 13.28 7.44 -1.92
C GLN A 72 14.00 8.78 -1.79
N SER A 73 13.29 9.86 -1.49
CA SER A 73 13.88 11.19 -1.30
C SER A 73 14.87 11.23 -0.12
N ARG A 74 14.83 10.24 0.76
CA ARG A 74 15.74 10.07 1.91
C ARG A 74 16.74 8.92 1.71
N GLY A 75 16.83 8.38 0.48
CA GLY A 75 17.75 7.28 0.14
C GLY A 75 17.33 5.93 0.72
N GLY A 76 16.06 5.75 1.06
CA GLY A 76 15.49 4.47 1.46
C GLY A 76 14.96 3.68 0.26
N ILE A 77 14.80 2.38 0.44
CA ILE A 77 14.24 1.45 -0.57
C ILE A 77 12.85 1.02 -0.11
N PRO A 78 11.76 1.51 -0.74
CA PRO A 78 10.43 1.01 -0.48
C PRO A 78 10.19 -0.31 -1.19
N THR A 79 9.33 -1.15 -0.64
CA THR A 79 8.90 -2.43 -1.22
C THR A 79 7.39 -2.41 -1.39
N LEU A 80 6.95 -2.25 -2.64
CA LEU A 80 5.53 -2.26 -2.97
C LEU A 80 4.99 -3.68 -2.80
N LYS A 81 3.92 -3.84 -2.02
CA LYS A 81 3.34 -5.14 -1.68
C LYS A 81 1.81 -5.06 -1.58
N HIS A 82 1.11 -6.22 -1.68
CA HIS A 82 1.62 -7.52 -2.06
C HIS A 82 1.23 -7.79 -3.51
N PHE A 83 2.12 -8.03 -4.38
CA PHE A 83 1.83 -8.29 -5.78
C PHE A 83 1.35 -9.74 -5.95
N VAL A 84 0.04 -10.05 -6.14
CA VAL A 84 -1.08 -9.10 -6.32
C VAL A 84 -2.38 -9.68 -5.75
N ALA A 85 -3.36 -8.81 -5.43
CA ALA A 85 -4.71 -9.15 -4.97
C ALA A 85 -4.80 -9.76 -3.55
N HIS A 86 -3.79 -9.59 -2.72
CA HIS A 86 -3.75 -10.15 -1.36
C HIS A 86 -4.83 -9.58 -0.41
N GLY A 87 -5.35 -8.38 -0.69
CA GLY A 87 -6.38 -7.69 0.13
C GLY A 87 -7.82 -8.16 -0.08
N THR A 88 -8.03 -9.24 -0.84
CA THR A 88 -9.36 -9.79 -1.09
C THR A 88 -9.39 -11.34 -0.95
N PRO A 89 -8.84 -11.90 0.14
CA PRO A 89 -8.82 -13.34 0.35
C PRO A 89 -10.21 -13.88 0.67
N GLN A 90 -10.52 -15.09 0.20
CA GLN A 90 -11.81 -15.72 0.49
C GLN A 90 -12.08 -15.81 1.99
N GLY A 91 -13.27 -15.34 2.39
CA GLY A 91 -13.73 -15.37 3.78
C GLY A 91 -12.92 -14.48 4.73
N GLY A 92 -12.06 -13.60 4.22
CA GLY A 92 -11.15 -12.77 5.03
C GLY A 92 -9.97 -13.53 5.62
N LEU A 93 -9.80 -14.80 5.28
CA LEU A 93 -8.73 -15.64 5.80
C LEU A 93 -7.41 -15.28 5.13
N ASN A 94 -6.45 -14.81 5.90
CA ASN A 94 -5.14 -14.42 5.36
C ASN A 94 -4.49 -15.56 4.58
N LEU A 95 -3.99 -15.26 3.38
CA LEU A 95 -3.42 -16.22 2.42
C LEU A 95 -4.42 -17.15 1.74
N ALA A 96 -5.73 -17.02 1.98
CA ALA A 96 -6.72 -17.77 1.22
C ALA A 96 -6.75 -17.35 -0.25
N SER A 97 -7.25 -18.25 -1.09
CA SER A 97 -7.37 -18.00 -2.54
C SER A 97 -8.20 -16.75 -2.83
N VAL A 98 -7.83 -16.07 -3.90
CA VAL A 98 -8.57 -14.93 -4.44
C VAL A 98 -9.35 -15.41 -5.66
N LYS A 99 -10.61 -14.98 -5.77
CA LYS A 99 -11.44 -15.21 -6.95
C LYS A 99 -11.47 -13.96 -7.82
N GLY A 100 -11.34 -14.13 -9.12
CA GLY A 100 -11.42 -13.03 -10.09
C GLY A 100 -10.94 -13.47 -11.47
N GLY A 101 -11.40 -12.76 -12.50
CA GLY A 101 -10.93 -12.95 -13.87
C GLY A 101 -9.70 -12.09 -14.18
N GLN A 102 -9.01 -12.38 -15.28
CA GLN A 102 -7.83 -11.62 -15.72
C GLN A 102 -8.13 -10.12 -15.86
N ARG A 103 -9.28 -9.77 -16.41
CA ARG A 103 -9.65 -8.36 -16.58
C ARG A 103 -9.71 -7.63 -15.25
N GLU A 104 -10.39 -8.21 -14.27
CA GLU A 104 -10.45 -7.62 -12.92
C GLU A 104 -9.07 -7.52 -12.28
N LEU A 105 -8.24 -8.56 -12.47
CA LEU A 105 -6.87 -8.56 -11.96
C LEU A 105 -6.09 -7.35 -12.47
N PHE A 106 -6.12 -7.09 -13.78
CA PHE A 106 -5.37 -5.97 -14.36
C PHE A 106 -6.02 -4.61 -14.12
N ASP A 107 -7.34 -4.50 -14.30
CA ASP A 107 -8.02 -3.21 -14.20
C ASP A 107 -8.11 -2.68 -12.76
N VAL A 108 -8.02 -3.56 -11.76
CA VAL A 108 -8.22 -3.22 -10.35
C VAL A 108 -6.95 -3.47 -9.53
N TYR A 109 -6.50 -4.72 -9.46
CA TYR A 109 -5.48 -5.10 -8.48
C TYR A 109 -4.04 -4.80 -8.91
N VAL A 110 -3.76 -4.84 -10.20
CA VAL A 110 -2.43 -4.45 -10.74
C VAL A 110 -2.28 -2.94 -10.79
N LYS A 111 -3.37 -2.21 -10.99
CA LYS A 111 -3.39 -0.76 -11.19
C LYS A 111 -2.53 0.06 -10.21
N PRO A 112 -2.52 -0.21 -8.89
CA PRO A 112 -1.68 0.55 -7.95
C PRO A 112 -0.16 0.32 -8.13
N PHE A 113 0.24 -0.72 -8.86
CA PHE A 113 1.65 -1.07 -9.09
C PHE A 113 2.21 -0.51 -10.40
N GLU A 114 1.36 0.06 -11.29
CA GLU A 114 1.75 0.74 -12.52
C GLU A 114 2.31 2.15 -12.26
#